data_227f48fe977c74070b7c74910433e5aa
#
_entry.id   227f48fe977c74070b7c74910433e5aa
#
_cell.length_a   1.000
_cell.length_b   1.000
_cell.length_c   1.000
_cell.angle_alpha   90.00
_cell.angle_beta   90.00
_cell.angle_gamma   90.00
#
_symmetry.space_group_name_H-M   'P 1'
#
loop_
_entity.id
_entity.type
_entity.pdbx_description
1 polymer ?
#
loop_
_entity_poly.entity_id
_entity_poly.type
_entity_poly.pdbx_seq_one_letter_code
_entity_poly.pdbx_strand_id
1 'polypeptide(L)'
;MERLSGKKIVLGVTGGIAAYKAVEVVSRLRKAGAQVHVIMTKEAAEFVTELTFREISGQPVTVDMWSKVPNFNVEHIALAQLADLMLIVPATANILAKAATGIADDMLTTTLLATKAPIFAAPAMNTNMYENPITQRNITELKRRGFHIIEPAAGHLACGISGKGRLPEPSDIVRVIEAFFQPEDSLAGRRILVTAGGTIEPLDPVRYIGNRSTGRMGYAIAAEASRRGDRKSVV
;
A
#
# COMPACT_ATOMS: atom_id res chain seq x y z
N MET A 1 -10.15 -16.84 5.91
CA MET A 1 -10.81 -15.58 5.55
C MET A 1 -9.85 -14.77 4.67
N GLU A 2 -10.31 -14.31 3.53
CA GLU A 2 -9.53 -13.48 2.60
C GLU A 2 -9.47 -12.06 3.13
N ARG A 3 -8.44 -11.77 3.95
CA ARG A 3 -8.29 -10.49 4.68
C ARG A 3 -8.10 -9.28 3.77
N LEU A 4 -7.70 -9.51 2.51
CA LEU A 4 -7.47 -8.49 1.51
C LEU A 4 -8.47 -8.58 0.35
N SER A 5 -9.63 -9.20 0.57
CA SER A 5 -10.65 -9.36 -0.48
C SER A 5 -11.05 -8.00 -1.07
N GLY A 6 -11.01 -7.92 -2.41
CA GLY A 6 -11.33 -6.72 -3.17
C GLY A 6 -10.28 -5.61 -3.13
N LYS A 7 -9.16 -5.77 -2.41
CA LYS A 7 -8.08 -4.78 -2.37
C LYS A 7 -7.20 -4.89 -3.60
N LYS A 8 -6.84 -3.74 -4.17
CA LYS A 8 -5.97 -3.61 -5.34
C LYS A 8 -4.61 -3.08 -4.88
N ILE A 9 -3.59 -3.92 -5.02
CA ILE A 9 -2.22 -3.61 -4.60
C ILE A 9 -1.34 -3.47 -5.84
N VAL A 10 -0.72 -2.31 -5.99
CA VAL A 10 0.33 -2.10 -7.01
C VAL A 10 1.67 -2.43 -6.36
N LEU A 11 2.36 -3.44 -6.87
CA LEU A 11 3.60 -3.94 -6.32
C LEU A 11 4.76 -3.59 -7.25
N GLY A 12 5.69 -2.76 -6.75
CA GLY A 12 6.92 -2.39 -7.44
C GLY A 12 8.07 -3.33 -7.08
N VAL A 13 8.68 -3.95 -8.09
CA VAL A 13 9.85 -4.81 -7.92
C VAL A 13 11.08 -4.09 -8.45
N THR A 14 12.13 -3.94 -7.63
CA THR A 14 13.37 -3.29 -8.04
C THR A 14 14.56 -4.26 -8.11
N GLY A 15 15.60 -3.89 -8.86
CA GLY A 15 16.73 -4.73 -9.19
C GLY A 15 17.62 -5.05 -7.99
N GLY A 16 17.55 -6.27 -7.52
CA GLY A 16 18.38 -6.83 -6.47
C GLY A 16 18.10 -8.30 -6.25
N ILE A 17 19.05 -9.04 -5.68
CA ILE A 17 18.92 -10.49 -5.49
C ILE A 17 17.62 -10.86 -4.73
N ALA A 18 17.14 -10.00 -3.84
CA ALA A 18 15.90 -10.25 -3.10
C ALA A 18 14.61 -10.17 -3.96
N ALA A 19 14.70 -9.81 -5.25
CA ALA A 19 13.56 -9.77 -6.17
C ALA A 19 12.84 -11.13 -6.27
N TYR A 20 13.56 -12.26 -6.15
CA TYR A 20 12.92 -13.59 -6.16
C TYR A 20 11.91 -13.78 -5.02
N LYS A 21 12.12 -13.12 -3.86
CA LYS A 21 11.17 -13.18 -2.73
C LYS A 21 9.89 -12.41 -3.01
N ALA A 22 9.92 -11.40 -3.87
CA ALA A 22 8.72 -10.68 -4.27
C ALA A 22 7.68 -11.58 -4.94
N VAL A 23 8.12 -12.64 -5.62
CA VAL A 23 7.26 -13.67 -6.22
C VAL A 23 6.38 -14.32 -5.14
N GLU A 24 6.96 -14.68 -4.02
CA GLU A 24 6.23 -15.26 -2.89
C GLU A 24 5.31 -14.22 -2.22
N VAL A 25 5.73 -12.96 -2.11
CA VAL A 25 4.88 -11.88 -1.61
C VAL A 25 3.62 -11.75 -2.47
N VAL A 26 3.75 -11.70 -3.81
CA VAL A 26 2.61 -11.66 -4.76
C VAL A 26 1.70 -12.86 -4.54
N SER A 27 2.26 -14.07 -4.48
CA SER A 27 1.48 -15.30 -4.26
C SER A 27 0.67 -15.26 -2.97
N ARG A 28 1.28 -14.79 -1.87
CA ARG A 28 0.62 -14.68 -0.55
C ARG A 28 -0.46 -13.60 -0.53
N LEU A 29 -0.21 -12.42 -1.12
CA LEU A 29 -1.20 -11.35 -1.24
C LEU A 29 -2.43 -11.81 -2.02
N ARG A 30 -2.23 -12.55 -3.12
CA ARG A 30 -3.34 -13.14 -3.88
C ARG A 30 -4.11 -14.19 -3.07
N LYS A 31 -3.43 -15.06 -2.33
CA LYS A 31 -4.08 -16.02 -1.42
C LYS A 31 -4.88 -15.34 -0.30
N ALA A 32 -4.49 -14.13 0.07
CA ALA A 32 -5.25 -13.28 1.01
C ALA A 32 -6.43 -12.54 0.35
N GLY A 33 -6.65 -12.72 -0.96
CA GLY A 33 -7.79 -12.15 -1.70
C GLY A 33 -7.50 -10.84 -2.43
N ALA A 34 -6.24 -10.35 -2.43
CA ALA A 34 -5.88 -9.12 -3.13
C ALA A 34 -5.75 -9.34 -4.65
N GLN A 35 -6.09 -8.31 -5.41
CA GLN A 35 -5.71 -8.17 -6.80
C GLN A 35 -4.35 -7.45 -6.86
N VAL A 36 -3.33 -8.12 -7.42
CA VAL A 36 -1.96 -7.59 -7.43
C VAL A 36 -1.54 -7.24 -8.85
N HIS A 37 -1.20 -5.97 -9.08
CA HIS A 37 -0.61 -5.45 -10.31
C HIS A 37 0.88 -5.22 -10.10
N VAL A 38 1.72 -5.73 -10.98
CA VAL A 38 3.18 -5.69 -10.79
C VAL A 38 3.82 -4.72 -11.77
N ILE A 39 4.65 -3.82 -11.25
CA ILE A 39 5.56 -2.98 -12.02
C ILE A 39 6.98 -3.43 -11.68
N MET A 40 7.78 -3.70 -12.71
CA MET A 40 9.19 -4.07 -12.54
C MET A 40 10.09 -2.97 -13.09
N THR A 41 11.20 -2.69 -12.43
CA THR A 41 12.26 -1.93 -13.07
C THR A 41 13.01 -2.82 -14.07
N LYS A 42 13.72 -2.23 -15.04
CA LYS A 42 14.53 -2.98 -16.02
C LYS A 42 15.54 -3.88 -15.32
N GLU A 43 16.15 -3.38 -14.24
CA GLU A 43 17.12 -4.15 -13.45
C GLU A 43 16.46 -5.30 -12.66
N ALA A 44 15.18 -5.19 -12.33
CA ALA A 44 14.45 -6.29 -11.69
C ALA A 44 14.26 -7.47 -12.66
N ALA A 45 14.06 -7.18 -13.94
CA ALA A 45 13.90 -8.18 -15.00
C ALA A 45 15.15 -9.04 -15.23
N GLU A 46 16.34 -8.56 -14.82
CA GLU A 46 17.59 -9.34 -14.82
C GLU A 46 17.62 -10.44 -13.75
N PHE A 47 16.83 -10.30 -12.67
CA PHE A 47 16.78 -11.28 -11.56
C PHE A 47 15.58 -12.21 -11.65
N VAL A 48 14.45 -11.73 -12.11
CA VAL A 48 13.19 -12.50 -12.23
C VAL A 48 12.47 -12.06 -13.50
N THR A 49 12.02 -13.01 -14.29
CA THR A 49 11.34 -12.68 -15.55
C THR A 49 9.95 -12.11 -15.32
N GLU A 50 9.52 -11.24 -16.24
CA GLU A 50 8.15 -10.71 -16.33
C GLU A 50 7.12 -11.85 -16.34
N LEU A 51 7.40 -12.92 -17.08
CA LEU A 51 6.56 -14.09 -17.19
C LEU A 51 6.21 -14.68 -15.81
N THR A 52 7.19 -14.77 -14.91
CA THR A 52 6.97 -15.31 -13.55
C THR A 52 5.91 -14.49 -12.80
N PHE A 53 6.04 -13.17 -12.82
CA PHE A 53 5.08 -12.30 -12.13
C PHE A 53 3.71 -12.29 -12.81
N ARG A 54 3.66 -12.34 -14.14
CA ARG A 54 2.39 -12.41 -14.88
C ARG A 54 1.60 -13.65 -14.51
N GLU A 55 2.23 -14.82 -14.54
CA GLU A 55 1.57 -16.09 -14.20
C GLU A 55 1.11 -16.15 -12.73
N ILE A 56 1.92 -15.62 -11.81
CA ILE A 56 1.57 -15.62 -10.38
C ILE A 56 0.54 -14.55 -10.05
N SER A 57 0.63 -13.36 -10.61
CA SER A 57 -0.35 -12.28 -10.35
C SER A 57 -1.67 -12.50 -11.10
N GLY A 58 -1.63 -13.20 -12.24
CA GLY A 58 -2.76 -13.31 -13.17
C GLY A 58 -3.12 -11.96 -13.80
N GLN A 59 -2.19 -11.00 -13.82
CA GLN A 59 -2.33 -9.67 -14.36
C GLN A 59 -1.16 -9.35 -15.28
N PRO A 60 -1.34 -8.44 -16.26
CA PRO A 60 -0.21 -7.90 -17.01
C PRO A 60 0.84 -7.30 -16.08
N VAL A 61 2.10 -7.43 -16.47
CA VAL A 61 3.25 -6.85 -15.77
C VAL A 61 3.81 -5.73 -16.63
N THR A 62 4.13 -4.60 -16.01
CA THR A 62 4.68 -3.45 -16.72
C THR A 62 6.14 -3.27 -16.37
N VAL A 63 7.01 -3.25 -17.38
CA VAL A 63 8.45 -3.00 -17.23
C VAL A 63 8.84 -1.67 -17.87
N ASP A 64 8.31 -1.38 -19.05
CA ASP A 64 8.65 -0.19 -19.83
C ASP A 64 7.45 0.75 -19.94
N MET A 65 7.69 2.03 -19.70
CA MET A 65 6.70 3.10 -19.79
C MET A 65 6.17 3.30 -21.23
N TRP A 66 6.93 2.84 -22.23
CA TRP A 66 6.63 3.03 -23.63
C TRP A 66 6.05 1.79 -24.33
N SER A 67 5.94 0.68 -23.62
CA SER A 67 5.27 -0.52 -24.14
C SER A 67 3.77 -0.26 -24.28
N LYS A 68 3.23 -0.52 -25.49
CA LYS A 68 1.80 -0.34 -25.77
C LYS A 68 0.99 -1.42 -25.04
N VAL A 69 0.27 -1.05 -24.00
CA VAL A 69 -0.74 -1.89 -23.36
C VAL A 69 -2.11 -1.52 -23.98
N PRO A 70 -2.89 -2.51 -24.48
CA PRO A 70 -4.05 -2.25 -25.32
C PRO A 70 -5.19 -1.43 -24.69
N ASN A 71 -5.23 -1.26 -23.37
CA ASN A 71 -6.40 -0.73 -22.67
C ASN A 71 -6.17 0.55 -21.85
N PHE A 72 -4.98 1.17 -21.90
CA PHE A 72 -4.70 2.37 -21.10
C PHE A 72 -4.05 3.45 -21.96
N ASN A 73 -4.62 4.66 -21.97
CA ASN A 73 -4.02 5.82 -22.63
C ASN A 73 -2.76 6.32 -21.90
N VAL A 74 -2.72 6.17 -20.56
CA VAL A 74 -1.60 6.58 -19.70
C VAL A 74 -1.48 5.60 -18.53
N GLU A 75 -0.75 4.51 -18.72
CA GLU A 75 -0.73 3.35 -17.83
C GLU A 75 -0.29 3.67 -16.40
N HIS A 76 0.76 4.51 -16.20
CA HIS A 76 1.22 4.88 -14.87
C HIS A 76 0.16 5.66 -14.07
N ILE A 77 -0.67 6.49 -14.73
CA ILE A 77 -1.78 7.18 -14.07
C ILE A 77 -2.88 6.19 -13.72
N ALA A 78 -3.20 5.26 -14.62
CA ALA A 78 -4.23 4.26 -14.37
C ALA A 78 -3.87 3.37 -13.17
N LEU A 79 -2.62 2.90 -13.07
CA LEU A 79 -2.12 2.11 -11.94
C LEU A 79 -2.05 2.94 -10.65
N ALA A 80 -1.63 4.20 -10.73
CA ALA A 80 -1.60 5.10 -9.57
C ALA A 80 -2.99 5.35 -8.98
N GLN A 81 -4.03 5.47 -9.84
CA GLN A 81 -5.42 5.68 -9.42
C GLN A 81 -6.11 4.40 -8.97
N LEU A 82 -5.74 3.26 -9.56
CA LEU A 82 -6.27 1.95 -9.23
C LEU A 82 -5.88 1.48 -7.84
N ALA A 83 -4.69 1.87 -7.36
CA ALA A 83 -4.08 1.35 -6.15
C ALA A 83 -4.85 1.74 -4.88
N ASP A 84 -5.25 0.75 -4.08
CA ASP A 84 -5.62 0.93 -2.67
C ASP A 84 -4.37 1.04 -1.78
N LEU A 85 -3.24 0.46 -2.25
CA LEU A 85 -1.93 0.50 -1.61
C LEU A 85 -0.84 0.24 -2.65
N MET A 86 0.29 0.93 -2.50
CA MET A 86 1.49 0.67 -3.28
C MET A 86 2.57 0.05 -2.39
N LEU A 87 3.15 -1.09 -2.83
CA LEU A 87 4.17 -1.83 -2.10
C LEU A 87 5.43 -1.96 -2.96
N ILE A 88 6.56 -1.46 -2.48
CA ILE A 88 7.87 -1.61 -3.14
C ILE A 88 8.63 -2.74 -2.44
N VAL A 89 8.85 -3.84 -3.13
CA VAL A 89 9.51 -5.03 -2.59
C VAL A 89 10.29 -5.81 -3.66
N PRO A 90 11.60 -5.93 -3.54
CA PRO A 90 12.48 -5.21 -2.61
C PRO A 90 12.60 -3.73 -2.96
N ALA A 91 12.86 -2.87 -1.98
CA ALA A 91 13.19 -1.46 -2.20
C ALA A 91 14.71 -1.26 -2.10
N THR A 92 15.37 -1.06 -3.23
CA THR A 92 16.82 -0.79 -3.31
C THR A 92 17.15 0.62 -2.83
N ALA A 93 18.43 0.89 -2.51
CA ALA A 93 18.88 2.24 -2.21
C ALA A 93 18.58 3.23 -3.35
N ASN A 94 18.66 2.78 -4.61
CA ASN A 94 18.35 3.58 -5.78
C ASN A 94 16.89 4.06 -5.78
N ILE A 95 15.92 3.14 -5.64
CA ILE A 95 14.50 3.53 -5.64
C ILE A 95 14.17 4.44 -4.45
N LEU A 96 14.75 4.18 -3.27
CA LEU A 96 14.55 5.03 -2.10
C LEU A 96 15.10 6.45 -2.33
N ALA A 97 16.26 6.59 -2.97
CA ALA A 97 16.83 7.87 -3.33
C ALA A 97 15.97 8.61 -4.36
N LYS A 98 15.55 7.95 -5.45
CA LYS A 98 14.66 8.51 -6.46
C LYS A 98 13.35 8.99 -5.86
N ALA A 99 12.69 8.17 -5.04
CA ALA A 99 11.44 8.53 -4.37
C ALA A 99 11.61 9.71 -3.40
N ALA A 100 12.74 9.77 -2.66
CA ALA A 100 13.02 10.87 -1.73
C ALA A 100 13.29 12.20 -2.44
N THR A 101 13.79 12.18 -3.68
CA THR A 101 14.11 13.37 -4.48
C THR A 101 13.08 13.71 -5.55
N GLY A 102 12.09 12.82 -5.78
CA GLY A 102 11.05 13.02 -6.79
C GLY A 102 11.51 12.74 -8.22
N ILE A 103 12.54 11.93 -8.42
CA ILE A 103 12.97 11.49 -9.75
C ILE A 103 11.94 10.48 -10.29
N ALA A 104 11.43 10.75 -11.49
CA ALA A 104 10.41 9.95 -12.16
C ALA A 104 10.88 9.65 -13.61
N ASP A 105 11.87 8.75 -13.73
CA ASP A 105 12.54 8.43 -14.97
C ASP A 105 12.22 7.03 -15.51
N ASP A 106 11.41 6.27 -14.77
CA ASP A 106 10.90 4.96 -15.15
C ASP A 106 9.41 4.79 -14.77
N MET A 107 8.81 3.68 -15.18
CA MET A 107 7.40 3.38 -14.92
C MET A 107 7.05 3.35 -13.42
N LEU A 108 7.92 2.76 -12.60
CA LEU A 108 7.69 2.63 -11.16
C LEU A 108 7.75 3.99 -10.47
N THR A 109 8.80 4.77 -10.73
CA THR A 109 9.00 6.09 -10.11
C THR A 109 7.95 7.10 -10.54
N THR A 110 7.51 7.04 -11.81
CA THR A 110 6.44 7.89 -12.31
C THR A 110 5.10 7.53 -11.65
N THR A 111 4.79 6.23 -11.49
CA THR A 111 3.60 5.78 -10.78
C THR A 111 3.64 6.17 -9.30
N LEU A 112 4.81 6.05 -8.64
CA LEU A 112 5.03 6.50 -7.27
C LEU A 112 4.73 7.98 -7.07
N LEU A 113 5.14 8.81 -8.01
CA LEU A 113 4.92 10.27 -7.94
C LEU A 113 3.44 10.64 -8.17
N ALA A 114 2.71 9.83 -8.94
CA ALA A 114 1.32 10.07 -9.31
C ALA A 114 0.30 9.53 -8.30
N THR A 115 0.68 8.55 -7.48
CA THR A 115 -0.27 7.87 -6.58
C THR A 115 -0.63 8.69 -5.35
N LYS A 116 -1.89 8.55 -4.91
CA LYS A 116 -2.38 9.04 -3.61
C LYS A 116 -2.57 7.90 -2.60
N ALA A 117 -2.36 6.66 -3.04
CA ALA A 117 -2.46 5.50 -2.17
C ALA A 117 -1.33 5.48 -1.13
N PRO A 118 -1.53 4.87 0.04
CA PRO A 118 -0.47 4.63 1.01
C PRO A 118 0.68 3.84 0.36
N ILE A 119 1.92 4.25 0.62
CA ILE A 119 3.10 3.63 0.05
C ILE A 119 3.88 2.90 1.13
N PHE A 120 4.11 1.61 0.91
CA PHE A 120 4.95 0.76 1.73
C PHE A 120 6.24 0.43 0.98
N ALA A 121 7.36 0.47 1.67
CA ALA A 121 8.64 0.08 1.10
C ALA A 121 9.37 -0.89 2.04
N ALA A 122 9.84 -2.00 1.48
CA ALA A 122 10.64 -3.00 2.17
C ALA A 122 12.11 -2.91 1.70
N PRO A 123 12.98 -2.14 2.38
CA PRO A 123 14.37 -1.99 2.01
C PRO A 123 15.11 -3.33 1.99
N ALA A 124 15.92 -3.53 0.93
CA ALA A 124 16.83 -4.67 0.84
C ALA A 124 18.09 -4.27 0.11
N MET A 125 19.22 -4.33 0.81
CA MET A 125 20.54 -3.96 0.30
C MET A 125 21.65 -4.46 1.22
N ASN A 126 22.90 -4.32 0.79
CA ASN A 126 24.05 -4.56 1.65
C ASN A 126 24.01 -3.68 2.92
N THR A 127 24.53 -4.19 4.04
CA THR A 127 24.52 -3.50 5.34
C THR A 127 25.15 -2.11 5.26
N ASN A 128 26.32 -1.97 4.62
CA ASN A 128 26.99 -0.68 4.48
C ASN A 128 26.17 0.31 3.66
N MET A 129 25.43 -0.17 2.66
CA MET A 129 24.50 0.67 1.88
C MET A 129 23.31 1.09 2.75
N TYR A 130 22.78 0.19 3.56
CA TYR A 130 21.64 0.50 4.44
C TYR A 130 22.05 1.50 5.53
N GLU A 131 23.19 1.28 6.16
CA GLU A 131 23.71 2.16 7.24
C GLU A 131 24.34 3.47 6.74
N ASN A 132 24.50 3.59 5.42
CA ASN A 132 25.03 4.82 4.83
C ASN A 132 24.19 6.04 5.22
N PRO A 133 24.79 7.14 5.71
CA PRO A 133 24.06 8.33 6.16
C PRO A 133 23.12 8.90 5.08
N ILE A 134 23.47 8.80 3.79
CA ILE A 134 22.64 9.27 2.69
C ILE A 134 21.38 8.39 2.58
N THR A 135 21.51 7.07 2.67
CA THR A 135 20.38 6.12 2.65
C THR A 135 19.46 6.36 3.84
N GLN A 136 20.03 6.50 5.04
CA GLN A 136 19.25 6.77 6.26
C GLN A 136 18.53 8.11 6.23
N ARG A 137 19.17 9.16 5.66
CA ARG A 137 18.51 10.45 5.41
C ARG A 137 17.33 10.29 4.46
N ASN A 138 17.49 9.56 3.34
CA ASN A 138 16.42 9.32 2.38
C ASN A 138 15.25 8.55 3.01
N ILE A 139 15.54 7.52 3.81
CA ILE A 139 14.51 6.77 4.55
C ILE A 139 13.75 7.68 5.52
N THR A 140 14.47 8.53 6.26
CA THR A 140 13.87 9.50 7.20
C THR A 140 12.96 10.48 6.48
N GLU A 141 13.39 11.01 5.34
CA GLU A 141 12.60 11.92 4.52
C GLU A 141 11.35 11.22 3.96
N LEU A 142 11.46 9.98 3.49
CA LEU A 142 10.32 9.20 3.03
C LEU A 142 9.30 8.95 4.15
N LYS A 143 9.77 8.58 5.36
CA LYS A 143 8.90 8.46 6.54
C LYS A 143 8.16 9.76 6.84
N ARG A 144 8.85 10.90 6.78
CA ARG A 144 8.25 12.23 6.98
C ARG A 144 7.17 12.54 5.95
N ARG A 145 7.30 12.03 4.72
CA ARG A 145 6.32 12.16 3.64
C ARG A 145 5.19 11.12 3.68
N GLY A 146 5.13 10.30 4.72
CA GLY A 146 4.06 9.30 4.91
C GLY A 146 4.32 7.93 4.30
N PHE A 147 5.56 7.63 3.89
CA PHE A 147 5.91 6.26 3.51
C PHE A 147 5.99 5.37 4.76
N HIS A 148 5.41 4.19 4.65
CA HIS A 148 5.53 3.14 5.64
C HIS A 148 6.76 2.26 5.32
N ILE A 149 7.82 2.38 6.11
CA ILE A 149 9.02 1.58 5.91
C ILE A 149 8.91 0.29 6.70
N ILE A 150 8.93 -0.83 6.00
CA ILE A 150 9.02 -2.17 6.61
C ILE A 150 10.49 -2.41 6.92
N GLU A 151 10.85 -2.35 8.20
CA GLU A 151 12.25 -2.42 8.62
C GLU A 151 12.91 -3.73 8.14
N PRO A 152 14.13 -3.65 7.58
CA PRO A 152 14.84 -4.83 7.13
C PRO A 152 15.24 -5.73 8.30
N ALA A 153 15.25 -7.03 8.06
CA ALA A 153 15.72 -8.01 9.02
C ALA A 153 17.25 -7.95 9.18
N ALA A 154 17.72 -8.32 10.35
CA ALA A 154 19.13 -8.62 10.57
C ALA A 154 19.41 -10.10 10.23
N GLY A 155 20.59 -10.38 9.68
CA GLY A 155 21.00 -11.74 9.37
C GLY A 155 22.07 -11.83 8.29
N HIS A 156 22.36 -13.05 7.84
CA HIS A 156 23.28 -13.29 6.73
C HIS A 156 22.74 -12.74 5.42
N LEU A 157 23.52 -11.91 4.77
CA LEU A 157 23.27 -11.35 3.44
C LEU A 157 23.93 -12.24 2.37
N ALA A 158 23.46 -12.14 1.14
CA ALA A 158 24.01 -12.89 0.01
C ALA A 158 25.50 -12.62 -0.25
N CYS A 159 26.03 -11.48 0.24
CA CYS A 159 27.45 -11.14 0.17
C CYS A 159 28.29 -11.71 1.31
N GLY A 160 27.75 -12.59 2.16
CA GLY A 160 28.47 -13.23 3.26
C GLY A 160 28.63 -12.41 4.53
N ILE A 161 28.12 -11.19 4.58
CA ILE A 161 28.19 -10.30 5.76
C ILE A 161 26.88 -10.46 6.57
N SER A 162 27.01 -10.47 7.89
CA SER A 162 25.85 -10.43 8.80
C SER A 162 25.59 -8.99 9.26
N GLY A 163 24.33 -8.53 9.15
CA GLY A 163 23.93 -7.20 9.55
C GLY A 163 22.51 -6.85 9.16
N LYS A 164 22.13 -5.60 9.31
CA LYS A 164 20.85 -5.06 8.84
C LYS A 164 20.87 -4.86 7.32
N GLY A 165 19.74 -5.08 6.66
CA GLY A 165 19.61 -4.85 5.22
C GLY A 165 18.99 -6.02 4.46
N ARG A 166 18.74 -7.14 5.13
CA ARG A 166 18.06 -8.30 4.55
C ARG A 166 16.56 -8.02 4.41
N LEU A 167 15.98 -8.36 3.25
CA LEU A 167 14.53 -8.31 3.08
C LEU A 167 13.85 -9.18 4.16
N PRO A 168 12.83 -8.66 4.86
CA PRO A 168 12.02 -9.47 5.78
C PRO A 168 11.42 -10.68 5.08
N GLU A 169 10.99 -11.66 5.84
CA GLU A 169 10.34 -12.82 5.24
C GLU A 169 9.01 -12.41 4.58
N PRO A 170 8.67 -13.01 3.41
CA PRO A 170 7.45 -12.67 2.68
C PRO A 170 6.17 -12.70 3.54
N SER A 171 6.09 -13.65 4.49
CA SER A 171 4.99 -13.74 5.45
C SER A 171 4.86 -12.51 6.35
N ASP A 172 6.00 -11.93 6.76
CA ASP A 172 6.00 -10.77 7.65
C ASP A 172 5.59 -9.50 6.91
N ILE A 173 6.06 -9.35 5.66
CA ILE A 173 5.63 -8.26 4.78
C ILE A 173 4.11 -8.31 4.58
N VAL A 174 3.57 -9.47 4.23
CA VAL A 174 2.13 -9.64 4.01
C VAL A 174 1.34 -9.37 5.28
N ARG A 175 1.82 -9.83 6.45
CA ARG A 175 1.18 -9.54 7.74
C ARG A 175 1.07 -8.04 8.04
N VAL A 176 2.11 -7.26 7.71
CA VAL A 176 2.08 -5.79 7.85
C VAL A 176 1.00 -5.18 6.95
N ILE A 177 0.89 -5.64 5.70
CA ILE A 177 -0.13 -5.16 4.77
C ILE A 177 -1.53 -5.57 5.22
N GLU A 178 -1.72 -6.81 5.67
CA GLU A 178 -3.00 -7.28 6.22
C GLU A 178 -3.42 -6.44 7.44
N ALA A 179 -2.49 -6.18 8.36
CA ALA A 179 -2.74 -5.38 9.55
C ALA A 179 -3.16 -3.94 9.20
N PHE A 180 -2.57 -3.36 8.16
CA PHE A 180 -2.94 -2.02 7.69
C PHE A 180 -4.38 -1.94 7.19
N PHE A 181 -4.86 -2.98 6.52
CA PHE A 181 -6.24 -3.04 6.02
C PHE A 181 -7.26 -3.59 7.04
N GLN A 182 -6.79 -4.11 8.16
CA GLN A 182 -7.71 -4.55 9.21
C GLN A 182 -8.41 -3.34 9.83
N PRO A 183 -9.72 -3.43 10.09
CA PRO A 183 -10.39 -2.41 10.88
C PRO A 183 -9.70 -2.34 12.26
N GLU A 184 -9.45 -1.12 12.72
CA GLU A 184 -9.07 -0.92 14.11
C GLU A 184 -10.25 -1.39 14.98
N ASP A 185 -10.12 -2.53 15.65
CA ASP A 185 -11.13 -3.05 16.60
C ASP A 185 -11.15 -2.26 17.92
N SER A 186 -10.79 -0.97 17.87
CA SER A 186 -10.69 -0.10 19.05
C SER A 186 -12.04 0.12 19.75
N LEU A 187 -13.14 -0.18 19.05
CA LEU A 187 -14.50 -0.12 19.58
C LEU A 187 -15.15 -1.51 19.72
N ALA A 188 -14.37 -2.58 19.60
CA ALA A 188 -14.88 -3.94 19.79
C ALA A 188 -15.54 -4.11 21.16
N GLY A 189 -16.76 -4.63 21.17
CA GLY A 189 -17.57 -4.80 22.38
C GLY A 189 -18.18 -3.49 22.93
N ARG A 190 -17.92 -2.34 22.32
CA ARG A 190 -18.62 -1.08 22.64
C ARG A 190 -19.92 -0.99 21.84
N ARG A 191 -20.89 -0.28 22.39
CA ARG A 191 -22.13 0.11 21.70
C ARG A 191 -22.11 1.62 21.54
N ILE A 192 -22.12 2.08 20.31
CA ILE A 192 -22.09 3.51 19.98
C ILE A 192 -23.47 3.90 19.46
N LEU A 193 -24.10 4.86 20.12
CA LEU A 193 -25.34 5.48 19.65
C LEU A 193 -24.96 6.80 18.97
N VAL A 194 -25.35 6.95 17.73
CA VAL A 194 -25.13 8.17 16.95
C VAL A 194 -26.48 8.72 16.51
N THR A 195 -26.76 9.97 16.87
CA THR A 195 -27.94 10.68 16.34
C THR A 195 -27.55 11.40 15.05
N ALA A 196 -28.37 11.26 14.00
CA ALA A 196 -28.12 11.86 12.71
C ALA A 196 -29.43 12.40 12.12
N GLY A 197 -29.33 13.52 11.39
CA GLY A 197 -30.49 14.14 10.74
C GLY A 197 -30.82 15.51 11.28
N GLY A 198 -31.91 16.03 10.79
CA GLY A 198 -32.46 17.32 11.23
C GLY A 198 -33.29 17.18 12.51
N THR A 199 -33.23 18.20 13.37
CA THR A 199 -34.11 18.30 14.52
C THR A 199 -35.36 19.09 14.10
N ILE A 200 -36.54 18.62 14.54
CA ILE A 200 -37.83 19.26 14.28
C ILE A 200 -38.48 19.55 15.65
N GLU A 201 -38.89 20.79 15.85
CA GLU A 201 -39.68 21.23 17.03
C GLU A 201 -41.08 21.64 16.55
N PRO A 202 -42.13 20.90 16.90
CA PRO A 202 -43.47 21.24 16.44
C PRO A 202 -43.97 22.52 17.14
N LEU A 203 -44.54 23.42 16.36
CA LEU A 203 -45.22 24.65 16.84
C LEU A 203 -46.72 24.39 17.03
N ASP A 204 -47.31 23.67 16.09
CA ASP A 204 -48.71 23.23 16.10
C ASP A 204 -48.82 21.94 15.23
N PRO A 205 -49.99 21.35 15.05
CA PRO A 205 -50.17 20.13 14.24
C PRO A 205 -49.71 20.24 12.79
N VAL A 206 -49.47 21.42 12.28
CA VAL A 206 -49.14 21.68 10.87
C VAL A 206 -47.74 22.28 10.71
N ARG A 207 -47.31 23.13 11.63
CA ARG A 207 -46.07 23.90 11.50
C ARG A 207 -45.02 23.42 12.49
N TYR A 208 -43.77 23.48 12.04
CA TYR A 208 -42.61 23.14 12.87
C TYR A 208 -41.41 24.05 12.56
N ILE A 209 -40.51 24.17 13.51
CA ILE A 209 -39.17 24.74 13.33
C ILE A 209 -38.20 23.58 13.16
N GLY A 210 -37.40 23.63 12.10
CA GLY A 210 -36.39 22.62 11.85
C GLY A 210 -35.06 23.22 11.40
N ASN A 211 -33.96 22.48 11.59
CA ASN A 211 -32.68 22.89 11.05
C ASN A 211 -32.45 22.25 9.65
N ARG A 212 -31.46 22.78 8.89
CA ARG A 212 -31.12 22.26 7.56
C ARG A 212 -30.06 21.16 7.60
N SER A 213 -29.93 20.45 8.73
CA SER A 213 -28.96 19.36 8.87
C SER A 213 -29.32 18.18 7.95
N THR A 214 -28.37 17.70 7.19
CA THR A 214 -28.51 16.52 6.32
C THR A 214 -28.07 15.23 7.01
N GLY A 215 -27.63 15.30 8.27
CA GLY A 215 -27.11 14.14 9.01
C GLY A 215 -25.72 13.65 8.58
N ARG A 216 -25.09 14.27 7.58
CA ARG A 216 -23.80 13.78 7.01
C ARG A 216 -22.73 13.49 8.06
N MET A 217 -22.61 14.33 9.07
CA MET A 217 -21.63 14.13 10.15
C MET A 217 -21.97 12.90 11.01
N GLY A 218 -23.23 12.75 11.41
CA GLY A 218 -23.67 11.60 12.18
C GLY A 218 -23.49 10.29 11.40
N TYR A 219 -23.86 10.23 10.12
CA TYR A 219 -23.62 9.07 9.27
C TYR A 219 -22.14 8.76 9.11
N ALA A 220 -21.27 9.76 8.97
CA ALA A 220 -19.83 9.56 8.90
C ALA A 220 -19.26 8.99 10.22
N ILE A 221 -19.72 9.48 11.37
CA ILE A 221 -19.34 8.97 12.69
C ILE A 221 -19.81 7.52 12.86
N ALA A 222 -21.06 7.20 12.48
CA ALA A 222 -21.60 5.85 12.57
C ALA A 222 -20.83 4.86 11.66
N ALA A 223 -20.49 5.27 10.44
CA ALA A 223 -19.68 4.49 9.53
C ALA A 223 -18.27 4.21 10.10
N GLU A 224 -17.64 5.22 10.70
CA GLU A 224 -16.32 5.07 11.33
C GLU A 224 -16.39 4.20 12.60
N ALA A 225 -17.42 4.34 13.42
CA ALA A 225 -17.64 3.48 14.58
C ALA A 225 -17.81 2.02 14.16
N SER A 226 -18.60 1.76 13.13
CA SER A 226 -18.77 0.42 12.56
C SER A 226 -17.45 -0.15 12.02
N ARG A 227 -16.64 0.67 11.34
CA ARG A 227 -15.32 0.30 10.85
C ARG A 227 -14.36 -0.08 11.98
N ARG A 228 -14.51 0.52 13.16
CA ARG A 228 -13.69 0.25 14.37
C ARG A 228 -14.25 -0.87 15.26
N GLY A 229 -15.17 -1.69 14.75
CA GLY A 229 -15.65 -2.90 15.42
C GLY A 229 -16.90 -2.71 16.27
N ASP A 230 -17.57 -1.54 16.22
CA ASP A 230 -18.91 -1.41 16.78
C ASP A 230 -19.92 -2.21 15.95
N ARG A 231 -20.58 -3.17 16.57
CA ARG A 231 -21.54 -4.06 15.90
C ARG A 231 -22.98 -3.58 15.88
N LYS A 232 -23.30 -2.45 16.53
CA LYS A 232 -24.67 -1.97 16.72
C LYS A 232 -24.73 -0.45 16.75
N SER A 233 -24.16 0.23 15.75
CA SER A 233 -24.49 1.63 15.53
C SER A 233 -25.96 1.73 15.17
N VAL A 234 -26.74 2.41 16.00
CA VAL A 234 -28.12 2.79 15.69
C VAL A 234 -28.10 4.27 15.33
N VAL A 235 -28.60 4.58 14.17
CA VAL A 235 -28.77 5.94 13.65
C VAL A 235 -30.20 6.38 13.92
#